data_24478a53b9df8e86871dab9197e259c3
#
_entry.id   24478a53b9df8e86871dab9197e259c3
#
_cell.length_a   1.000
_cell.length_b   1.000
_cell.length_c   1.000
_cell.angle_alpha   90.00
_cell.angle_beta   90.00
_cell.angle_gamma   90.00
#
_symmetry.space_group_name_H-M   'P 1'
#
loop_
_entity.id
_entity.type
_entity.pdbx_description
1 polymer ?
#
loop_
_entity_poly.entity_id
_entity_poly.type
_entity_poly.pdbx_seq_one_letter_code
_entity_poly.pdbx_strand_id
1 'polypeptide(L)'
;MGKLLRVGVTLLVVFAAILAGNWIWNHYLHSPWTRDGRIRADVITVAPDVSGWVTRLEVSNNQPVNKGDLLFVIDESRYQAKIAEAGAYLAQKRSAWELAQHQYQRREGLSGRQTISDENLETYRIQTESAKASYDLAQAQLATAHIDLQRTRVTAPETGTVSNLSLSEGNYVNQGQPVVSLVQKSSFYVTGYFEETKLQKIHVGQNARVTLMSGGKMQGKVTSIAQGIADTSVGSNSQLLPQVQQAVNWVRLAQRIPVDITLDTLPLDLNLSAGMTVSIYLDTDQ
;
A
#
# COMPACT_ATOMS: atom_id res chain seq x y z
N MET A 1 -0.25 26.56 73.85
CA MET A 1 -0.98 25.86 72.71
C MET A 1 -0.65 26.38 71.35
N GLY A 2 -0.39 27.69 71.10
CA GLY A 2 -0.19 28.21 69.72
C GLY A 2 1.07 27.74 68.96
N LYS A 3 2.18 27.44 69.66
CA LYS A 3 3.42 27.01 68.97
C LYS A 3 3.36 25.57 68.45
N LEU A 4 2.80 24.65 69.23
CA LEU A 4 2.61 23.23 68.83
C LEU A 4 1.61 23.12 67.66
N LEU A 5 0.54 23.91 67.67
CA LEU A 5 -0.43 23.92 66.58
C LEU A 5 0.21 24.43 65.26
N ARG A 6 1.02 25.50 65.36
CA ARG A 6 1.74 26.03 64.15
C ARG A 6 2.74 25.04 63.57
N VAL A 7 3.47 24.33 64.44
CA VAL A 7 4.41 23.27 63.99
C VAL A 7 3.64 22.12 63.36
N GLY A 8 2.51 21.72 63.96
CA GLY A 8 1.66 20.68 63.35
C GLY A 8 1.10 21.03 61.99
N VAL A 9 0.61 22.28 61.82
CA VAL A 9 0.11 22.77 60.52
C VAL A 9 1.24 22.84 59.48
N THR A 10 2.45 23.33 59.86
CA THR A 10 3.59 23.37 58.92
C THR A 10 4.02 21.97 58.48
N LEU A 11 4.08 21.00 59.37
CA LEU A 11 4.41 19.60 59.03
C LEU A 11 3.36 18.99 58.09
N LEU A 12 2.08 19.25 58.31
CA LEU A 12 1.00 18.79 57.46
C LEU A 12 1.09 19.38 56.03
N VAL A 13 1.38 20.72 55.92
CA VAL A 13 1.57 21.37 54.62
C VAL A 13 2.80 20.83 53.88
N VAL A 14 3.91 20.62 54.59
CA VAL A 14 5.12 20.03 53.99
C VAL A 14 4.86 18.60 53.52
N PHE A 15 4.15 17.78 54.29
CA PHE A 15 3.78 16.44 53.90
C PHE A 15 2.86 16.41 52.69
N ALA A 16 1.86 17.28 52.68
CA ALA A 16 0.98 17.43 51.52
C ALA A 16 1.74 17.91 50.26
N ALA A 17 2.70 18.81 50.40
CA ALA A 17 3.55 19.28 49.30
C ALA A 17 4.45 18.13 48.75
N ILE A 18 5.00 17.31 49.64
CA ILE A 18 5.80 16.12 49.23
C ILE A 18 4.92 15.09 48.46
N LEU A 19 3.71 14.82 48.99
CA LEU A 19 2.77 13.94 48.31
C LEU A 19 2.35 14.46 46.93
N ALA A 20 2.01 15.76 46.87
CA ALA A 20 1.66 16.43 45.61
C ALA A 20 2.84 16.44 44.63
N GLY A 21 4.05 16.71 45.11
CA GLY A 21 5.27 16.64 44.30
C GLY A 21 5.56 15.24 43.73
N ASN A 22 5.43 14.24 44.62
CA ASN A 22 5.60 12.83 44.17
C ASN A 22 4.53 12.38 43.17
N TRP A 23 3.27 12.79 43.38
CA TRP A 23 2.18 12.50 42.44
C TRP A 23 2.41 13.19 41.09
N ILE A 24 2.79 14.47 41.07
CA ILE A 24 3.12 15.20 39.84
C ILE A 24 4.31 14.53 39.13
N TRP A 25 5.36 14.21 39.90
CA TRP A 25 6.55 13.54 39.36
C TRP A 25 6.21 12.21 38.67
N ASN A 26 5.45 11.36 39.35
CA ASN A 26 5.03 10.08 38.79
C ASN A 26 4.09 10.24 37.58
N HIS A 27 3.17 11.21 37.64
CA HIS A 27 2.21 11.43 36.56
C HIS A 27 2.88 12.00 35.31
N TYR A 28 3.79 12.96 35.43
CA TYR A 28 4.41 13.63 34.27
C TYR A 28 5.60 12.85 33.69
N LEU A 29 6.47 12.30 34.52
CA LEU A 29 7.68 11.63 34.03
C LEU A 29 7.46 10.15 33.68
N HIS A 30 6.50 9.50 34.29
CA HIS A 30 6.34 8.04 34.12
C HIS A 30 5.08 7.60 33.38
N SER A 31 4.16 8.53 33.08
CA SER A 31 2.99 8.18 32.25
C SER A 31 3.41 7.98 30.80
N PRO A 32 2.92 6.91 30.13
CA PRO A 32 3.21 6.66 28.74
C PRO A 32 2.38 7.61 27.85
N TRP A 33 2.88 8.83 27.66
CA TRP A 33 2.26 9.79 26.76
C TRP A 33 3.29 10.40 25.81
N THR A 34 2.83 10.85 24.64
CA THR A 34 3.64 11.56 23.66
C THR A 34 2.84 12.64 22.95
N ARG A 35 3.50 13.75 22.57
CA ARG A 35 2.96 14.76 21.66
C ARG A 35 3.40 14.54 20.21
N ASP A 36 4.31 13.60 20.00
CA ASP A 36 4.83 13.29 18.67
C ASP A 36 4.10 12.05 18.11
N GLY A 37 2.80 12.22 17.89
CA GLY A 37 1.98 11.27 17.17
C GLY A 37 1.63 11.81 15.79
N ARG A 38 1.52 10.90 14.81
CA ARG A 38 1.14 11.22 13.44
C ARG A 38 -0.02 10.33 12.99
N ILE A 39 -1.02 10.96 12.41
CA ILE A 39 -2.05 10.20 11.68
C ILE A 39 -1.42 9.67 10.41
N ARG A 40 -1.61 8.39 10.17
CA ARG A 40 -1.20 7.69 8.94
C ARG A 40 -2.41 7.08 8.27
N ALA A 41 -2.29 6.83 6.99
CA ALA A 41 -3.24 6.07 6.20
C ALA A 41 -2.47 5.27 5.16
N ASP A 42 -3.04 4.18 4.70
CA ASP A 42 -2.47 3.44 3.60
C ASP A 42 -2.66 4.23 2.31
N VAL A 43 -1.57 4.42 1.59
CA VAL A 43 -1.55 5.14 0.33
C VAL A 43 -1.22 4.16 -0.78
N ILE A 44 -2.17 4.00 -1.69
CA ILE A 44 -2.00 3.16 -2.88
C ILE A 44 -1.54 4.07 -4.02
N THR A 45 -0.41 3.77 -4.61
CA THR A 45 0.06 4.46 -5.80
C THR A 45 -0.49 3.75 -7.04
N VAL A 46 -1.25 4.48 -7.86
CA VAL A 46 -1.82 3.98 -9.11
C VAL A 46 -0.85 4.27 -10.24
N ALA A 47 -0.41 3.20 -10.89
CA ALA A 47 0.42 3.24 -12.08
C ALA A 47 -0.33 2.55 -13.23
N PRO A 48 -0.26 3.06 -14.47
CA PRO A 48 -0.87 2.41 -15.62
C PRO A 48 -0.12 1.13 -15.99
N ASP A 49 -0.85 0.11 -16.42
CA ASP A 49 -0.28 -1.16 -16.91
C ASP A 49 0.17 -1.08 -18.39
N VAL A 50 -0.18 0.01 -19.07
CA VAL A 50 0.15 0.26 -20.49
C VAL A 50 0.57 1.71 -20.70
N SER A 51 1.39 1.98 -21.71
CA SER A 51 1.92 3.30 -21.99
C SER A 51 1.13 4.00 -23.10
N GLY A 52 0.95 5.32 -23.00
CA GLY A 52 0.30 6.12 -24.06
C GLY A 52 -0.07 7.52 -23.61
N TRP A 53 -0.78 8.24 -24.49
CA TRP A 53 -1.28 9.58 -24.20
C TRP A 53 -2.59 9.51 -23.41
N VAL A 54 -2.73 10.35 -22.41
CA VAL A 54 -3.99 10.49 -21.66
C VAL A 54 -4.98 11.31 -22.49
N THR A 55 -6.08 10.70 -22.86
CA THR A 55 -7.15 11.34 -23.66
C THR A 55 -8.24 11.94 -22.80
N ARG A 56 -8.50 11.36 -21.63
CA ARG A 56 -9.51 11.85 -20.68
C ARG A 56 -9.06 11.64 -19.26
N LEU A 57 -9.33 12.62 -18.40
CA LEU A 57 -9.10 12.58 -16.97
C LEU A 57 -10.44 12.79 -16.27
N GLU A 58 -10.95 11.77 -15.57
CA GLU A 58 -12.30 11.77 -14.98
C GLU A 58 -12.30 12.18 -13.49
N VAL A 59 -11.11 12.43 -12.91
CA VAL A 59 -10.98 12.77 -11.51
C VAL A 59 -10.16 14.03 -11.29
N SER A 60 -10.41 14.69 -10.17
CA SER A 60 -9.66 15.84 -9.68
C SER A 60 -8.94 15.51 -8.36
N ASN A 61 -7.98 16.37 -8.00
CA ASN A 61 -7.26 16.23 -6.74
C ASN A 61 -8.23 16.40 -5.55
N ASN A 62 -8.06 15.59 -4.52
CA ASN A 62 -8.90 15.50 -3.31
C ASN A 62 -10.36 15.02 -3.56
N GLN A 63 -10.63 14.44 -4.73
CA GLN A 63 -11.94 13.85 -5.02
C GLN A 63 -12.06 12.46 -4.39
N PRO A 64 -13.18 12.17 -3.68
CA PRO A 64 -13.49 10.82 -3.23
C PRO A 64 -13.87 9.94 -4.42
N VAL A 65 -13.37 8.72 -4.45
CA VAL A 65 -13.66 7.70 -5.46
C VAL A 65 -13.94 6.35 -4.81
N ASN A 66 -14.77 5.55 -5.46
CA ASN A 66 -15.03 4.18 -5.07
C ASN A 66 -14.17 3.22 -5.87
N LYS A 67 -13.97 2.03 -5.34
CA LYS A 67 -13.32 0.94 -6.06
C LYS A 67 -14.01 0.69 -7.40
N GLY A 68 -13.22 0.70 -8.48
CA GLY A 68 -13.70 0.51 -9.85
C GLY A 68 -14.07 1.80 -10.59
N ASP A 69 -14.15 2.96 -9.93
CA ASP A 69 -14.38 4.24 -10.59
C ASP A 69 -13.25 4.54 -11.59
N LEU A 70 -13.62 5.07 -12.76
CA LEU A 70 -12.67 5.42 -13.81
C LEU A 70 -11.86 6.66 -13.39
N LEU A 71 -10.54 6.54 -13.42
CA LEU A 71 -9.63 7.65 -13.10
C LEU A 71 -9.20 8.40 -14.34
N PHE A 72 -8.71 7.70 -15.34
CA PHE A 72 -8.30 8.28 -16.63
C PHE A 72 -8.29 7.24 -17.74
N VAL A 73 -8.25 7.70 -18.97
CA VAL A 73 -8.22 6.87 -20.18
C VAL A 73 -6.98 7.20 -21.00
N ILE A 74 -6.27 6.17 -21.40
CA ILE A 74 -5.14 6.22 -22.32
C ILE A 74 -5.65 6.00 -23.75
N ASP A 75 -5.02 6.61 -24.74
CA ASP A 75 -5.38 6.46 -26.17
C ASP A 75 -5.47 4.99 -26.57
N GLU A 76 -6.67 4.58 -26.91
CA GLU A 76 -7.02 3.21 -27.27
C GLU A 76 -6.63 2.84 -28.71
N SER A 77 -6.35 3.82 -29.58
CA SER A 77 -6.21 3.61 -31.03
C SER A 77 -5.15 2.58 -31.41
N ARG A 78 -3.97 2.64 -30.77
CA ARG A 78 -2.89 1.66 -30.97
C ARG A 78 -3.29 0.24 -30.50
N TYR A 79 -4.00 0.15 -29.41
CA TYR A 79 -4.41 -1.11 -28.81
C TYR A 79 -5.52 -1.76 -29.65
N GLN A 80 -6.45 -0.98 -30.19
CA GLN A 80 -7.46 -1.47 -31.15
C GLN A 80 -6.82 -1.97 -32.45
N ALA A 81 -5.83 -1.26 -32.99
CA ALA A 81 -5.06 -1.72 -34.14
C ALA A 81 -4.34 -3.04 -33.88
N LYS A 82 -3.72 -3.19 -32.68
CA LYS A 82 -3.05 -4.43 -32.26
C LYS A 82 -4.02 -5.62 -32.13
N ILE A 83 -5.25 -5.37 -31.66
CA ILE A 83 -6.31 -6.40 -31.64
C ILE A 83 -6.68 -6.83 -33.07
N ALA A 84 -6.85 -5.87 -33.99
CA ALA A 84 -7.17 -6.18 -35.38
C ALA A 84 -6.05 -7.01 -36.05
N GLU A 85 -4.78 -6.66 -35.82
CA GLU A 85 -3.60 -7.41 -36.28
C GLU A 85 -3.59 -8.84 -35.71
N ALA A 86 -3.71 -8.99 -34.38
CA ALA A 86 -3.72 -10.29 -33.72
C ALA A 86 -4.91 -11.15 -34.16
N GLY A 87 -6.08 -10.53 -34.41
CA GLY A 87 -7.27 -11.21 -34.92
C GLY A 87 -7.05 -11.75 -36.35
N ALA A 88 -6.44 -10.97 -37.23
CA ALA A 88 -6.09 -11.42 -38.58
C ALA A 88 -5.06 -12.57 -38.56
N TYR A 89 -4.06 -12.47 -37.67
CA TYR A 89 -3.07 -13.53 -37.48
C TYR A 89 -3.68 -14.81 -36.93
N LEU A 90 -4.61 -14.72 -35.98
CA LEU A 90 -5.38 -15.85 -35.47
C LEU A 90 -6.18 -16.54 -36.60
N ALA A 91 -6.89 -15.76 -37.42
CA ALA A 91 -7.65 -16.29 -38.55
C ALA A 91 -6.76 -17.02 -39.53
N GLN A 92 -5.57 -16.50 -39.85
CA GLN A 92 -4.59 -17.20 -40.70
C GLN A 92 -4.16 -18.53 -40.10
N LYS A 93 -3.82 -18.58 -38.80
CA LYS A 93 -3.38 -19.82 -38.12
C LYS A 93 -4.50 -20.84 -37.99
N ARG A 94 -5.73 -20.37 -37.79
CA ARG A 94 -6.91 -21.22 -37.78
C ARG A 94 -7.08 -21.92 -39.12
N SER A 95 -7.03 -21.20 -40.24
CA SER A 95 -7.15 -21.80 -41.58
C SER A 95 -6.02 -22.79 -41.87
N ALA A 96 -4.80 -22.54 -41.40
CA ALA A 96 -3.68 -23.48 -41.54
C ALA A 96 -3.91 -24.77 -40.75
N TRP A 97 -4.42 -24.66 -39.52
CA TRP A 97 -4.77 -25.82 -38.70
C TRP A 97 -5.92 -26.63 -39.30
N GLU A 98 -7.01 -25.97 -39.73
CA GLU A 98 -8.13 -26.61 -40.38
C GLU A 98 -7.68 -27.40 -41.65
N LEU A 99 -6.79 -26.79 -42.45
CA LEU A 99 -6.22 -27.46 -43.62
C LEU A 99 -5.41 -28.74 -43.22
N ALA A 100 -4.53 -28.59 -42.22
CA ALA A 100 -3.73 -29.73 -41.74
C ALA A 100 -4.64 -30.85 -41.18
N GLN A 101 -5.68 -30.50 -40.44
CA GLN A 101 -6.66 -31.43 -39.88
C GLN A 101 -7.42 -32.18 -40.96
N HIS A 102 -7.89 -31.48 -42.00
CA HIS A 102 -8.55 -32.11 -43.14
C HIS A 102 -7.61 -33.03 -43.92
N GLN A 103 -6.33 -32.66 -44.05
CA GLN A 103 -5.33 -33.52 -44.71
C GLN A 103 -5.06 -34.77 -43.90
N TYR A 104 -4.94 -34.70 -42.60
CA TYR A 104 -4.77 -35.86 -41.72
C TYR A 104 -5.98 -36.78 -41.78
N GLN A 105 -7.21 -36.26 -41.57
CA GLN A 105 -8.45 -37.04 -41.58
C GLN A 105 -8.66 -37.77 -42.90
N ARG A 106 -8.35 -37.14 -44.04
CA ARG A 106 -8.44 -37.80 -45.35
C ARG A 106 -7.49 -38.98 -45.46
N ARG A 107 -6.27 -38.87 -44.92
CA ARG A 107 -5.27 -39.93 -44.95
C ARG A 107 -5.58 -41.04 -43.96
N GLU A 108 -6.06 -40.70 -42.80
CA GLU A 108 -6.53 -41.67 -41.80
C GLU A 108 -7.63 -42.56 -42.37
N GLY A 109 -8.61 -41.98 -43.10
CA GLY A 109 -9.65 -42.76 -43.79
C GLY A 109 -9.14 -43.65 -44.93
N LEU A 110 -7.93 -43.42 -45.46
CA LEU A 110 -7.29 -44.21 -46.51
C LEU A 110 -6.32 -45.28 -45.95
N SER A 111 -5.87 -45.18 -44.72
CA SER A 111 -4.90 -46.11 -44.09
C SER A 111 -5.47 -47.53 -43.98
N GLY A 112 -6.78 -47.69 -43.75
CA GLY A 112 -7.45 -49.00 -43.72
C GLY A 112 -7.44 -49.78 -45.05
N ARG A 113 -6.96 -49.14 -46.14
CA ARG A 113 -6.86 -49.77 -47.48
C ARG A 113 -5.41 -50.08 -47.90
N GLN A 114 -4.44 -50.08 -46.96
CA GLN A 114 -3.00 -50.33 -47.21
C GLN A 114 -2.33 -49.39 -48.24
N THR A 115 -2.92 -48.23 -48.52
CA THR A 115 -2.46 -47.30 -49.56
C THR A 115 -1.48 -46.20 -49.01
N ILE A 116 -1.30 -46.13 -47.70
CA ILE A 116 -0.43 -45.12 -47.06
C ILE A 116 0.44 -45.82 -46.02
N SER A 117 1.73 -45.48 -45.95
CA SER A 117 2.64 -45.98 -44.90
C SER A 117 2.32 -45.31 -43.53
N ASP A 118 2.52 -46.06 -42.45
CA ASP A 118 2.34 -45.55 -41.06
C ASP A 118 3.19 -44.30 -40.79
N GLU A 119 4.39 -44.22 -41.37
CA GLU A 119 5.29 -43.05 -41.27
C GLU A 119 4.66 -41.78 -41.86
N ASN A 120 4.00 -41.91 -43.01
CA ASN A 120 3.30 -40.79 -43.65
C ASN A 120 2.12 -40.30 -42.78
N LEU A 121 1.34 -41.23 -42.23
CA LEU A 121 0.20 -40.89 -41.36
C LEU A 121 0.68 -40.16 -40.11
N GLU A 122 1.74 -40.64 -39.48
CA GLU A 122 2.37 -40.03 -38.32
C GLU A 122 2.89 -38.62 -38.63
N THR A 123 3.48 -38.40 -39.80
CA THR A 123 3.93 -37.07 -40.25
C THR A 123 2.75 -36.10 -40.32
N TYR A 124 1.59 -36.48 -40.87
CA TYR A 124 0.42 -35.58 -40.90
C TYR A 124 -0.22 -35.37 -39.56
N ARG A 125 -0.16 -36.35 -38.65
CA ARG A 125 -0.57 -36.18 -37.26
C ARG A 125 0.27 -35.09 -36.58
N ILE A 126 1.59 -35.21 -36.68
CA ILE A 126 2.53 -34.19 -36.08
C ILE A 126 2.34 -32.81 -36.70
N GLN A 127 2.12 -32.74 -38.03
CA GLN A 127 1.84 -31.46 -38.71
C GLN A 127 0.56 -30.81 -38.20
N THR A 128 -0.49 -31.63 -37.94
CA THR A 128 -1.76 -31.14 -37.39
C THR A 128 -1.58 -30.61 -35.96
N GLU A 129 -0.83 -31.33 -35.13
CA GLU A 129 -0.52 -30.89 -33.78
C GLU A 129 0.31 -29.62 -33.77
N SER A 130 1.32 -29.48 -34.65
CA SER A 130 2.12 -28.27 -34.79
C SER A 130 1.30 -27.06 -35.26
N ALA A 131 0.38 -27.29 -36.24
CA ALA A 131 -0.53 -26.26 -36.71
C ALA A 131 -1.49 -25.81 -35.60
N LYS A 132 -2.00 -26.77 -34.79
CA LYS A 132 -2.84 -26.50 -33.64
C LYS A 132 -2.09 -25.66 -32.58
N ALA A 133 -0.88 -26.05 -32.23
CA ALA A 133 -0.06 -25.30 -31.28
C ALA A 133 0.17 -23.86 -31.75
N SER A 134 0.35 -23.66 -33.07
CA SER A 134 0.48 -22.33 -33.66
C SER A 134 -0.80 -21.51 -33.59
N TYR A 135 -1.96 -22.14 -33.73
CA TYR A 135 -3.28 -21.53 -33.56
C TYR A 135 -3.50 -21.12 -32.08
N ASP A 136 -3.20 -22.03 -31.15
CA ASP A 136 -3.36 -21.77 -29.70
C ASP A 136 -2.46 -20.63 -29.27
N LEU A 137 -1.24 -20.51 -29.80
CA LEU A 137 -0.35 -19.36 -29.55
C LEU A 137 -0.94 -18.04 -30.06
N ALA A 138 -1.49 -18.04 -31.30
CA ALA A 138 -2.13 -16.85 -31.87
C ALA A 138 -3.36 -16.43 -31.06
N GLN A 139 -4.12 -17.41 -30.54
CA GLN A 139 -5.26 -17.13 -29.64
C GLN A 139 -4.82 -16.46 -28.35
N ALA A 140 -3.73 -16.92 -27.74
CA ALA A 140 -3.16 -16.29 -26.54
C ALA A 140 -2.67 -14.86 -26.82
N GLN A 141 -2.07 -14.60 -27.99
CA GLN A 141 -1.64 -13.26 -28.40
C GLN A 141 -2.83 -12.31 -28.55
N LEU A 142 -3.94 -12.77 -29.15
CA LEU A 142 -5.17 -11.96 -29.24
C LEU A 142 -5.73 -11.65 -27.84
N ALA A 143 -5.75 -12.65 -26.95
CA ALA A 143 -6.19 -12.45 -25.58
C ALA A 143 -5.34 -11.38 -24.84
N THR A 144 -4.02 -11.42 -25.02
CA THR A 144 -3.12 -10.39 -24.47
C THR A 144 -3.44 -9.01 -25.03
N ALA A 145 -3.68 -8.88 -26.34
CA ALA A 145 -4.05 -7.61 -26.94
C ALA A 145 -5.37 -7.02 -26.39
N HIS A 146 -6.35 -7.91 -26.08
CA HIS A 146 -7.58 -7.49 -25.41
C HIS A 146 -7.35 -7.01 -23.97
N ILE A 147 -6.48 -7.69 -23.22
CA ILE A 147 -6.10 -7.24 -21.88
C ILE A 147 -5.42 -5.88 -21.94
N ASP A 148 -4.48 -5.66 -22.86
CA ASP A 148 -3.81 -4.38 -23.06
C ASP A 148 -4.82 -3.25 -23.33
N LEU A 149 -5.82 -3.48 -24.20
CA LEU A 149 -6.89 -2.52 -24.46
C LEU A 149 -7.73 -2.26 -23.19
N GLN A 150 -8.07 -3.29 -22.47
CA GLN A 150 -8.82 -3.12 -21.20
C GLN A 150 -8.03 -2.29 -20.18
N ARG A 151 -6.71 -2.43 -20.15
CA ARG A 151 -5.80 -1.71 -19.28
C ARG A 151 -5.57 -0.23 -19.67
N THR A 152 -6.02 0.20 -20.85
CA THR A 152 -6.04 1.63 -21.20
C THR A 152 -7.02 2.42 -20.34
N ARG A 153 -8.02 1.76 -19.75
CA ARG A 153 -9.01 2.36 -18.85
C ARG A 153 -8.56 2.10 -17.41
N VAL A 154 -7.88 3.07 -16.83
CA VAL A 154 -7.33 2.95 -15.46
C VAL A 154 -8.41 3.30 -14.45
N THR A 155 -8.69 2.36 -13.55
CA THR A 155 -9.73 2.47 -12.52
C THR A 155 -9.12 2.45 -11.12
N ALA A 156 -9.87 2.97 -10.15
CA ALA A 156 -9.48 2.98 -8.75
C ALA A 156 -9.41 1.53 -8.20
N PRO A 157 -8.27 1.08 -7.67
CA PRO A 157 -8.12 -0.27 -7.11
C PRO A 157 -8.88 -0.44 -5.79
N GLU A 158 -9.07 0.64 -5.03
CA GLU A 158 -9.79 0.66 -3.75
C GLU A 158 -10.54 1.98 -3.55
N THR A 159 -11.49 1.98 -2.60
CA THR A 159 -12.24 3.17 -2.21
C THR A 159 -11.35 4.11 -1.39
N GLY A 160 -11.30 5.39 -1.78
CA GLY A 160 -10.43 6.36 -1.12
C GLY A 160 -10.58 7.77 -1.66
N THR A 161 -9.59 8.60 -1.37
CA THR A 161 -9.51 9.98 -1.85
C THR A 161 -8.28 10.14 -2.73
N VAL A 162 -8.48 10.66 -3.94
CA VAL A 162 -7.39 10.98 -4.87
C VAL A 162 -6.50 12.04 -4.25
N SER A 163 -5.21 11.80 -4.23
CA SER A 163 -4.21 12.73 -3.72
C SER A 163 -3.01 12.77 -4.67
N ASN A 164 -2.31 13.88 -4.68
CA ASN A 164 -1.10 14.07 -5.49
C ASN A 164 -1.30 13.67 -6.97
N LEU A 165 -2.38 14.17 -7.58
CA LEU A 165 -2.66 13.98 -8.99
C LEU A 165 -1.69 14.85 -9.82
N SER A 166 -0.70 14.21 -10.43
CA SER A 166 0.30 14.88 -11.29
C SER A 166 -0.01 14.74 -12.79
N LEU A 167 -1.24 14.36 -13.13
CA LEU A 167 -1.67 14.01 -14.47
C LEU A 167 -2.61 15.06 -15.04
N SER A 168 -2.48 15.31 -16.35
CA SER A 168 -3.38 16.14 -17.14
C SER A 168 -3.67 15.46 -18.48
N GLU A 169 -4.80 15.79 -19.08
CA GLU A 169 -5.08 15.38 -20.46
C GLU A 169 -3.97 15.86 -21.40
N GLY A 170 -3.56 15.01 -22.33
CA GLY A 170 -2.42 15.26 -23.21
C GLY A 170 -1.06 14.92 -22.60
N ASN A 171 -0.96 14.43 -21.34
CA ASN A 171 0.28 13.89 -20.83
C ASN A 171 0.54 12.48 -21.38
N TYR A 172 1.80 12.14 -21.53
CA TYR A 172 2.21 10.78 -21.84
C TYR A 172 2.56 10.03 -20.55
N VAL A 173 2.00 8.84 -20.39
CA VAL A 173 2.27 7.96 -19.24
C VAL A 173 3.05 6.73 -19.67
N ASN A 174 3.92 6.26 -18.79
CA ASN A 174 4.70 5.04 -18.99
C ASN A 174 4.17 3.92 -18.10
N GLN A 175 4.20 2.71 -18.61
CA GLN A 175 3.85 1.51 -17.85
C GLN A 175 4.65 1.44 -16.55
N GLY A 176 3.96 1.17 -15.43
CA GLY A 176 4.56 1.01 -14.11
C GLY A 176 4.98 2.32 -13.42
N GLN A 177 4.85 3.48 -14.05
CA GLN A 177 5.16 4.77 -13.44
C GLN A 177 3.95 5.30 -12.65
N PRO A 178 4.06 5.51 -11.33
CA PRO A 178 2.99 6.09 -10.53
C PRO A 178 2.59 7.49 -11.00
N VAL A 179 1.30 7.73 -11.17
CA VAL A 179 0.76 9.02 -11.63
C VAL A 179 -0.31 9.61 -10.70
N VAL A 180 -0.91 8.77 -9.87
CA VAL A 180 -1.94 9.16 -8.90
C VAL A 180 -1.68 8.42 -7.58
N SER A 181 -1.89 9.10 -6.46
CA SER A 181 -1.93 8.49 -5.15
C SER A 181 -3.37 8.45 -4.63
N LEU A 182 -3.77 7.33 -4.06
CA LEU A 182 -5.08 7.12 -3.46
C LEU A 182 -4.91 6.86 -1.98
N VAL A 183 -5.44 7.76 -1.14
CA VAL A 183 -5.48 7.57 0.31
C VAL A 183 -6.72 6.75 0.66
N GLN A 184 -6.53 5.56 1.20
CA GLN A 184 -7.62 4.65 1.52
C GLN A 184 -8.41 5.15 2.73
N LYS A 185 -9.73 5.32 2.57
CA LYS A 185 -10.59 5.96 3.57
C LYS A 185 -10.69 5.18 4.89
N SER A 186 -10.60 3.86 4.86
CA SER A 186 -10.76 2.99 6.04
C SER A 186 -9.47 2.61 6.75
N SER A 187 -8.31 3.10 6.28
CA SER A 187 -6.98 2.67 6.74
C SER A 187 -6.30 3.62 7.72
N PHE A 188 -7.03 4.63 8.23
CA PHE A 188 -6.41 5.58 9.15
C PHE A 188 -6.02 4.92 10.48
N TYR A 189 -4.77 5.12 10.86
CA TYR A 189 -4.21 4.72 12.15
C TYR A 189 -3.29 5.82 12.67
N VAL A 190 -2.80 5.67 13.88
CA VAL A 190 -1.91 6.65 14.50
C VAL A 190 -0.60 5.97 14.85
N THR A 191 0.52 6.56 14.42
CA THR A 191 1.85 6.17 14.90
C THR A 191 2.31 7.17 15.93
N GLY A 192 2.47 6.74 17.17
CA GLY A 192 3.04 7.53 18.25
C GLY A 192 4.52 7.22 18.44
N TYR A 193 5.34 8.25 18.57
CA TYR A 193 6.77 8.12 18.84
C TYR A 193 7.01 8.31 20.33
N PHE A 194 7.26 7.20 21.04
CA PHE A 194 7.49 7.19 22.49
C PHE A 194 8.98 7.09 22.80
N GLU A 195 9.39 7.71 23.88
CA GLU A 195 10.76 7.57 24.39
C GLU A 195 11.02 6.14 24.86
N GLU A 196 12.19 5.62 24.58
CA GLU A 196 12.64 4.29 24.99
C GLU A 196 12.42 4.02 26.49
N THR A 197 12.61 5.05 27.32
CA THR A 197 12.41 4.99 28.77
C THR A 197 10.98 4.67 29.21
N LYS A 198 9.98 4.94 28.33
CA LYS A 198 8.55 4.70 28.59
C LYS A 198 8.06 3.37 28.04
N LEU A 199 8.87 2.70 27.22
CA LEU A 199 8.46 1.52 26.47
C LEU A 199 8.06 0.34 27.35
N GLN A 200 8.71 0.20 28.53
CA GLN A 200 8.39 -0.90 29.48
C GLN A 200 6.95 -0.88 29.98
N LYS A 201 6.26 0.27 29.85
CA LYS A 201 4.86 0.47 30.31
C LYS A 201 3.87 0.40 29.14
N ILE A 202 4.34 0.11 27.95
CA ILE A 202 3.51 0.07 26.75
C ILE A 202 3.34 -1.38 26.32
N HIS A 203 2.09 -1.81 26.18
CA HIS A 203 1.75 -3.17 25.79
C HIS A 203 0.75 -3.19 24.64
N VAL A 204 0.85 -4.21 23.80
CA VAL A 204 -0.13 -4.43 22.72
C VAL A 204 -1.49 -4.72 23.37
N GLY A 205 -2.55 -4.12 22.81
CA GLY A 205 -3.92 -4.19 23.32
C GLY A 205 -4.29 -3.10 24.32
N GLN A 206 -3.34 -2.28 24.76
CA GLN A 206 -3.56 -1.16 25.68
C GLN A 206 -4.43 -0.08 25.04
N ASN A 207 -5.39 0.48 25.82
CA ASN A 207 -6.23 1.56 25.34
C ASN A 207 -5.45 2.87 25.19
N ALA A 208 -5.74 3.60 24.12
CA ALA A 208 -5.11 4.84 23.77
C ALA A 208 -6.14 5.95 23.57
N ARG A 209 -5.88 7.11 24.16
CA ARG A 209 -6.62 8.34 23.88
C ARG A 209 -5.78 9.23 22.98
N VAL A 210 -6.31 9.49 21.80
CA VAL A 210 -5.66 10.32 20.79
C VAL A 210 -6.37 11.67 20.73
N THR A 211 -5.63 12.75 20.85
CA THR A 211 -6.17 14.10 20.79
C THR A 211 -5.49 14.88 19.66
N LEU A 212 -6.29 15.35 18.70
CA LEU A 212 -5.81 16.23 17.63
C LEU A 212 -5.43 17.60 18.18
N MET A 213 -4.54 18.31 17.48
CA MET A 213 -4.23 19.69 17.80
C MET A 213 -5.45 20.62 17.68
N SER A 214 -6.43 20.28 16.86
CA SER A 214 -7.72 20.96 16.70
C SER A 214 -8.70 20.72 17.86
N GLY A 215 -8.35 19.85 18.84
CA GLY A 215 -9.18 19.52 20.00
C GLY A 215 -10.05 18.28 19.85
N GLY A 216 -10.15 17.67 18.67
CA GLY A 216 -10.88 16.42 18.47
C GLY A 216 -10.24 15.27 19.26
N LYS A 217 -11.08 14.43 19.89
CA LYS A 217 -10.64 13.27 20.68
C LYS A 217 -11.10 11.99 20.01
N MET A 218 -10.20 11.01 19.96
CA MET A 218 -10.45 9.68 19.43
C MET A 218 -9.93 8.63 20.42
N GLN A 219 -10.50 7.44 20.34
CA GLN A 219 -10.05 6.28 21.11
C GLN A 219 -9.50 5.23 20.15
N GLY A 220 -8.57 4.45 20.64
CA GLY A 220 -7.96 3.37 19.89
C GLY A 220 -7.20 2.42 20.79
N LYS A 221 -6.56 1.43 20.18
CA LYS A 221 -5.77 0.42 20.87
C LYS A 221 -4.39 0.29 20.25
N VAL A 222 -3.40 0.06 21.10
CA VAL A 222 -2.05 -0.27 20.66
C VAL A 222 -2.08 -1.60 19.92
N THR A 223 -1.69 -1.58 18.65
CA THR A 223 -1.65 -2.78 17.79
C THR A 223 -0.26 -3.33 17.61
N SER A 224 0.74 -2.46 17.53
CA SER A 224 2.13 -2.90 17.38
C SER A 224 3.12 -1.93 18.05
N ILE A 225 4.25 -2.48 18.43
CA ILE A 225 5.42 -1.75 18.92
C ILE A 225 6.57 -2.14 18.00
N ALA A 226 7.22 -1.17 17.38
CA ALA A 226 8.34 -1.46 16.48
C ALA A 226 9.51 -2.09 17.25
N GLN A 227 10.01 -3.21 16.72
CA GLN A 227 11.15 -3.93 17.30
C GLN A 227 12.50 -3.46 16.72
N GLY A 228 12.47 -2.55 15.76
CA GLY A 228 13.67 -1.98 15.14
C GLY A 228 13.42 -0.59 14.59
N ILE A 229 14.40 0.27 14.72
CA ILE A 229 14.45 1.59 14.12
C ILE A 229 15.70 1.67 13.23
N ALA A 230 15.62 2.42 12.14
CA ALA A 230 16.78 2.67 11.32
C ALA A 230 17.77 3.52 12.13
N ASP A 231 18.97 2.99 12.33
CA ASP A 231 20.06 3.75 12.94
C ASP A 231 20.71 4.61 11.85
N THR A 232 20.50 5.91 11.92
CA THR A 232 21.12 6.88 11.00
C THR A 232 22.62 7.04 11.21
N SER A 233 23.15 6.52 12.31
CA SER A 233 24.61 6.52 12.58
C SER A 233 25.36 5.43 11.82
N VAL A 234 24.63 4.43 11.29
CA VAL A 234 25.22 3.31 10.55
C VAL A 234 24.85 3.43 9.08
N GLY A 235 25.61 4.19 8.32
CA GLY A 235 25.53 4.20 6.85
C GLY A 235 26.35 3.04 6.27
N SER A 236 25.78 2.28 5.32
CA SER A 236 26.59 1.36 4.51
C SER A 236 27.28 2.15 3.38
N ASN A 237 28.60 2.05 3.29
CA ASN A 237 29.35 2.58 2.15
C ASN A 237 29.33 1.55 0.99
N SER A 238 29.87 1.93 -0.17
CA SER A 238 30.00 1.05 -1.35
C SER A 238 30.79 -0.25 -1.10
N GLN A 239 31.49 -0.35 0.04
CA GLN A 239 32.23 -1.54 0.48
C GLN A 239 31.43 -2.39 1.47
N LEU A 240 30.16 -2.07 1.73
CA LEU A 240 29.28 -2.75 2.70
C LEU A 240 29.81 -2.75 4.15
N LEU A 241 30.75 -1.86 4.47
CA LEU A 241 31.25 -1.69 5.82
C LEU A 241 30.41 -0.64 6.56
N PRO A 242 30.04 -0.87 7.83
CA PRO A 242 29.30 0.10 8.62
C PRO A 242 30.13 1.37 8.82
N GLN A 243 29.57 2.52 8.43
CA GLN A 243 30.14 3.82 8.76
C GLN A 243 29.75 4.17 10.17
N VAL A 244 30.71 4.20 11.07
CA VAL A 244 30.52 4.72 12.42
C VAL A 244 30.75 6.23 12.39
N GLN A 245 29.66 7.01 12.47
CA GLN A 245 29.78 8.43 12.73
C GLN A 245 30.39 8.60 14.14
N GLN A 246 31.48 9.34 14.22
CA GLN A 246 32.01 9.78 15.50
C GLN A 246 31.02 10.78 16.08
N ALA A 247 30.03 10.27 16.82
CA ALA A 247 29.09 11.10 17.53
C ALA A 247 29.75 11.61 18.82
N VAL A 248 30.22 12.82 18.80
CA VAL A 248 30.46 13.57 20.04
C VAL A 248 29.09 14.03 20.56
N ASN A 249 28.27 13.08 20.99
CA ASN A 249 26.99 13.40 21.60
C ASN A 249 27.24 13.75 23.07
N TRP A 250 27.34 15.03 23.35
CA TRP A 250 27.41 15.61 24.71
C TRP A 250 26.25 15.11 25.60
N VAL A 251 25.07 14.85 25.01
CA VAL A 251 23.90 14.35 25.71
C VAL A 251 23.32 13.16 24.96
N ARG A 252 23.20 12.01 25.63
CA ARG A 252 22.46 10.85 25.11
C ARG A 252 20.98 11.15 25.21
N LEU A 253 20.33 11.41 24.10
CA LEU A 253 18.88 11.52 24.01
C LEU A 253 18.28 10.11 23.87
N ALA A 254 17.20 9.86 24.61
CA ALA A 254 16.45 8.61 24.47
C ALA A 254 15.92 8.49 23.04
N GLN A 255 16.07 7.30 22.46
CA GLN A 255 15.55 7.00 21.12
C GLN A 255 14.02 7.00 21.13
N ARG A 256 13.42 7.35 19.98
CA ARG A 256 11.97 7.36 19.80
C ARG A 256 11.54 6.12 19.08
N ILE A 257 10.73 5.33 19.74
CA ILE A 257 10.22 4.06 19.21
C ILE A 257 8.80 4.27 18.70
N PRO A 258 8.50 3.92 17.43
CA PRO A 258 7.16 4.02 16.88
C PRO A 258 6.26 2.93 17.48
N VAL A 259 5.07 3.36 17.87
CA VAL A 259 3.98 2.51 18.38
C VAL A 259 2.75 2.80 17.53
N ASP A 260 2.19 1.77 16.90
CA ASP A 260 1.01 1.93 16.07
C ASP A 260 -0.26 1.67 16.88
N ILE A 261 -1.25 2.51 16.65
CA ILE A 261 -2.52 2.55 17.35
C ILE A 261 -3.62 2.54 16.31
N THR A 262 -4.45 1.50 16.32
CA THR A 262 -5.66 1.44 15.50
C THR A 262 -6.77 2.21 16.19
N LEU A 263 -7.49 3.05 15.43
CA LEU A 263 -8.60 3.83 15.91
C LEU A 263 -9.87 2.98 15.95
N ASP A 264 -10.62 3.00 17.06
CA ASP A 264 -11.86 2.23 17.22
C ASP A 264 -12.99 2.76 16.33
N THR A 265 -13.10 4.07 16.24
CA THR A 265 -14.08 4.77 15.40
C THR A 265 -13.44 6.00 14.76
N LEU A 266 -13.67 6.15 13.46
CA LEU A 266 -13.32 7.36 12.74
C LEU A 266 -14.49 8.34 12.87
N PRO A 267 -14.35 9.47 13.56
CA PRO A 267 -15.41 10.46 13.65
C PRO A 267 -15.73 11.00 12.26
N LEU A 268 -16.98 10.92 11.86
CA LEU A 268 -17.44 11.40 10.55
C LEU A 268 -17.30 12.92 10.38
N ASP A 269 -17.26 13.63 11.50
CA ASP A 269 -17.18 15.10 11.54
C ASP A 269 -15.75 15.63 11.46
N LEU A 270 -14.73 14.77 11.56
CA LEU A 270 -13.34 15.16 11.50
C LEU A 270 -12.75 14.85 10.13
N ASN A 271 -12.39 15.88 9.39
CA ASN A 271 -11.60 15.73 8.17
C ASN A 271 -10.16 15.32 8.54
N LEU A 272 -9.94 14.01 8.66
CA LEU A 272 -8.63 13.46 8.94
C LEU A 272 -7.77 13.47 7.66
N SER A 273 -6.53 13.94 7.81
CA SER A 273 -5.52 13.85 6.75
C SER A 273 -4.29 13.12 7.29
N ALA A 274 -3.73 12.27 6.45
CA ALA A 274 -2.45 11.64 6.76
C ALA A 274 -1.37 12.73 6.96
N GLY A 275 -0.55 12.59 8.00
CA GLY A 275 0.44 13.59 8.38
C GLY A 275 0.02 14.55 9.49
N MET A 276 -1.27 14.61 9.87
CA MET A 276 -1.71 15.43 11.01
C MET A 276 -1.02 15.01 12.31
N THR A 277 -0.70 15.99 13.15
CA THR A 277 -0.07 15.76 14.46
C THR A 277 -1.12 15.53 15.52
N VAL A 278 -0.85 14.57 16.41
CA VAL A 278 -1.72 14.23 17.55
C VAL A 278 -0.93 14.04 18.82
N SER A 279 -1.59 14.26 19.96
CA SER A 279 -1.09 13.86 21.27
C SER A 279 -1.75 12.55 21.68
N ILE A 280 -0.96 11.63 22.24
CA ILE A 280 -1.38 10.28 22.60
C ILE A 280 -1.16 10.07 24.08
N TYR A 281 -2.16 9.54 24.76
CA TYR A 281 -2.12 9.11 26.14
C TYR A 281 -2.53 7.65 26.19
N LEU A 282 -1.67 6.79 26.70
CA LEU A 282 -1.98 5.40 26.93
C LEU A 282 -2.49 5.22 28.35
N ASP A 283 -3.56 4.46 28.51
CA ASP A 283 -4.08 4.16 29.85
C ASP A 283 -3.13 3.15 30.51
N THR A 284 -2.59 3.50 31.67
CA THR A 284 -1.79 2.57 32.47
C THR A 284 -2.73 1.60 33.15
N ASP A 285 -2.59 0.29 32.85
CA ASP A 285 -3.20 -0.74 33.67
C ASP A 285 -2.70 -0.58 35.10
N GLN A 286 -3.63 -0.43 36.06
CA GLN A 286 -3.34 -0.33 37.50
C GLN A 286 -2.89 -1.69 38.02
#